data_45c32819138198a029b9d2f96dbd998b
#
_entry.id   45c32819138198a029b9d2f96dbd998b
#
_cell.length_a   1.000
_cell.length_b   1.000
_cell.length_c   1.000
_cell.angle_alpha   90.00
_cell.angle_beta   90.00
_cell.angle_gamma   90.00
#
_symmetry.space_group_name_H-M   'P 1'
#
loop_
_entity.id
_entity.type
_entity.pdbx_description
1 polymer ?
#
loop_
_entity_poly.entity_id
_entity_poly.type
_entity_poly.pdbx_seq_one_letter_code
_entity_poly.pdbx_strand_id
1 'polypeptide(L)'
;MSVLRQAQDEQAFAAAAEALCGTPFRLHGRDPATGLDCVGLVAAALERCGRAVVAPEGYALRALSVAPLLGFAAQNGFVALDPRAPAKPGDLLLLRPSPIQAHLAIVLEGDRFVHAHAGLGKVVIASSIGPGALPGEIIARWRLKG
;
A
#
# COMPACT_ATOMS: atom_id res chain seq x y z
N MET A 1 21.63 -10.46 1.70
CA MET A 1 20.62 -10.79 0.70
C MET A 1 21.08 -10.31 -0.67
N SER A 2 20.89 -11.12 -1.70
CA SER A 2 21.28 -10.73 -3.05
C SER A 2 20.31 -9.73 -3.67
N VAL A 3 20.79 -8.93 -4.61
CA VAL A 3 19.97 -7.97 -5.35
C VAL A 3 18.85 -8.69 -6.10
N LEU A 4 19.13 -9.88 -6.65
CA LEU A 4 18.13 -10.68 -7.35
C LEU A 4 16.98 -11.09 -6.42
N ARG A 5 17.31 -11.53 -5.21
CA ARG A 5 16.29 -11.93 -4.23
C ARG A 5 15.43 -10.74 -3.78
N GLN A 6 16.05 -9.57 -3.61
CA GLN A 6 15.36 -8.34 -3.28
C GLN A 6 14.35 -8.00 -4.38
N ALA A 7 14.73 -8.07 -5.65
CA ALA A 7 13.83 -7.81 -6.77
C ALA A 7 12.69 -8.81 -6.84
N GLN A 8 12.96 -10.10 -6.55
CA GLN A 8 11.93 -11.13 -6.52
C GLN A 8 10.90 -10.89 -5.42
N ASP A 9 11.35 -10.48 -4.23
CA ASP A 9 10.47 -10.16 -3.11
C ASP A 9 9.56 -8.98 -3.43
N GLU A 10 10.11 -7.93 -4.04
CA GLU A 10 9.34 -6.77 -4.47
C GLU A 10 8.29 -7.15 -5.52
N GLN A 11 8.68 -7.93 -6.52
CA GLN A 11 7.77 -8.38 -7.57
C GLN A 11 6.67 -9.29 -7.02
N ALA A 12 7.00 -10.17 -6.10
CA ALA A 12 6.02 -11.04 -5.46
C ALA A 12 5.00 -10.23 -4.66
N PHE A 13 5.44 -9.22 -3.95
CA PHE A 13 4.55 -8.32 -3.20
C PHE A 13 3.62 -7.56 -4.15
N ALA A 14 4.16 -6.99 -5.22
CA ALA A 14 3.36 -6.29 -6.22
C ALA A 14 2.32 -7.21 -6.86
N ALA A 15 2.70 -8.43 -7.22
CA ALA A 15 1.80 -9.41 -7.83
C ALA A 15 0.70 -9.83 -6.85
N ALA A 16 1.04 -10.04 -5.58
CA ALA A 16 0.06 -10.38 -4.55
C ALA A 16 -0.95 -9.25 -4.34
N ALA A 17 -0.49 -8.00 -4.33
CA ALA A 17 -1.35 -6.83 -4.21
C ALA A 17 -2.27 -6.69 -5.43
N GLU A 18 -1.72 -6.86 -6.62
CA GLU A 18 -2.50 -6.79 -7.86
C GLU A 18 -3.61 -7.84 -7.89
N ALA A 19 -3.33 -9.03 -7.40
CA ALA A 19 -4.29 -10.13 -7.34
C ALA A 19 -5.46 -9.84 -6.39
N LEU A 20 -5.33 -8.88 -5.49
CA LEU A 20 -6.39 -8.46 -4.57
C LEU A 20 -7.34 -7.43 -5.17
N CYS A 21 -7.14 -7.02 -6.42
CA CYS A 21 -8.04 -6.12 -7.14
C CYS A 21 -9.45 -6.70 -7.14
N GLY A 22 -10.44 -5.86 -6.85
CA GLY A 22 -11.84 -6.27 -6.77
C GLY A 22 -12.31 -6.67 -5.37
N THR A 23 -11.39 -6.85 -4.41
CA THR A 23 -11.75 -7.13 -3.01
C THR A 23 -12.58 -5.98 -2.46
N PRO A 24 -13.68 -6.24 -1.71
CA PRO A 24 -14.47 -5.17 -1.12
C PRO A 24 -13.66 -4.29 -0.17
N PHE A 25 -14.03 -3.03 -0.08
CA PHE A 25 -13.46 -2.12 0.91
C PHE A 25 -14.17 -2.32 2.26
N ARG A 26 -13.38 -2.38 3.33
CA ARG A 26 -13.91 -2.37 4.70
C ARG A 26 -12.90 -1.69 5.61
N LEU A 27 -13.32 -0.64 6.29
CA LEU A 27 -12.46 0.04 7.26
C LEU A 27 -11.98 -0.95 8.33
N HIS A 28 -10.67 -0.94 8.57
CA HIS A 28 -9.98 -1.89 9.46
C HIS A 28 -10.09 -3.36 9.03
N GLY A 29 -10.54 -3.61 7.78
CA GLY A 29 -10.64 -4.97 7.24
C GLY A 29 -9.27 -5.57 6.97
N ARG A 30 -9.11 -6.85 7.32
CA ARG A 30 -7.87 -7.62 7.16
C ARG A 30 -8.06 -8.88 6.35
N ASP A 31 -9.29 -9.31 6.16
CA ASP A 31 -9.62 -10.55 5.47
C ASP A 31 -10.16 -10.22 4.08
N PRO A 32 -9.48 -10.70 3.01
CA PRO A 32 -9.96 -10.47 1.64
C PRO A 32 -11.38 -10.96 1.40
N ALA A 33 -11.86 -11.95 2.15
CA ALA A 33 -13.20 -12.47 1.99
C ALA A 33 -14.28 -11.48 2.44
N THR A 34 -13.97 -10.59 3.39
CA THR A 34 -14.93 -9.64 3.96
C THR A 34 -14.62 -8.20 3.61
N GLY A 35 -13.40 -7.88 3.28
CA GLY A 35 -12.98 -6.55 2.84
C GLY A 35 -11.69 -6.08 3.46
N LEU A 36 -11.05 -5.14 2.76
CA LEU A 36 -9.76 -4.57 3.13
C LEU A 36 -9.83 -3.04 3.04
N ASP A 37 -9.16 -2.36 3.97
CA ASP A 37 -8.80 -0.96 3.75
C ASP A 37 -7.37 -0.88 3.19
N CYS A 38 -6.77 0.32 3.13
CA CYS A 38 -5.44 0.47 2.54
C CYS A 38 -4.36 -0.25 3.36
N VAL A 39 -4.47 -0.27 4.67
CA VAL A 39 -3.55 -1.02 5.55
C VAL A 39 -3.78 -2.52 5.37
N GLY A 40 -5.03 -2.95 5.33
CA GLY A 40 -5.41 -4.34 5.12
C GLY A 40 -4.93 -4.88 3.79
N LEU A 41 -4.96 -4.07 2.73
CA LEU A 41 -4.42 -4.45 1.42
C LEU A 41 -2.92 -4.77 1.51
N VAL A 42 -2.15 -3.89 2.13
CA VAL A 42 -0.71 -4.11 2.30
C VAL A 42 -0.46 -5.35 3.15
N ALA A 43 -1.17 -5.49 4.27
CA ALA A 43 -1.03 -6.63 5.16
C ALA A 43 -1.35 -7.96 4.46
N ALA A 44 -2.46 -8.02 3.73
CA ALA A 44 -2.87 -9.23 3.01
C ALA A 44 -1.86 -9.60 1.92
N ALA A 45 -1.33 -8.62 1.20
CA ALA A 45 -0.32 -8.86 0.17
C ALA A 45 0.98 -9.40 0.79
N LEU A 46 1.42 -8.84 1.92
CA LEU A 46 2.60 -9.33 2.64
C LEU A 46 2.39 -10.75 3.13
N GLU A 47 1.23 -11.06 3.69
CA GLU A 47 0.91 -12.41 4.18
C GLU A 47 0.91 -13.44 3.05
N ARG A 48 0.42 -13.07 1.87
CA ARG A 48 0.48 -13.94 0.68
C ARG A 48 1.91 -14.22 0.24
N CYS A 49 2.85 -13.36 0.59
CA CYS A 49 4.27 -13.58 0.34
C CYS A 49 4.96 -14.38 1.45
N GLY A 50 4.20 -14.91 2.41
CA GLY A 50 4.74 -15.68 3.52
C GLY A 50 5.32 -14.86 4.66
N ARG A 51 5.02 -13.57 4.72
CA ARG A 51 5.51 -12.69 5.78
C ARG A 51 4.52 -12.61 6.92
N ALA A 52 5.03 -12.61 8.14
CA ALA A 52 4.25 -12.25 9.31
C ALA A 52 4.09 -10.73 9.35
N VAL A 53 2.90 -10.25 9.66
CA VAL A 53 2.58 -8.82 9.62
C VAL A 53 2.28 -8.31 11.02
N VAL A 54 2.89 -7.17 11.36
CA VAL A 54 2.54 -6.41 12.57
C VAL A 54 1.60 -5.28 12.13
N ALA A 55 0.31 -5.45 12.38
CA ALA A 55 -0.70 -4.46 11.98
C ALA A 55 -0.88 -3.41 13.08
N PRO A 56 -1.11 -2.14 12.72
CA PRO A 56 -1.45 -1.12 13.71
C PRO A 56 -2.85 -1.38 14.26
N GLU A 57 -3.07 -1.10 15.52
CA GLU A 57 -4.38 -1.19 16.15
C GLU A 57 -4.95 0.22 16.34
N GLY A 58 -6.27 0.36 16.18
CA GLY A 58 -6.95 1.60 16.49
C GLY A 58 -6.55 2.79 15.62
N TYR A 59 -5.92 2.56 14.47
CA TYR A 59 -5.55 3.66 13.58
C TYR A 59 -6.78 4.28 12.94
N ALA A 60 -6.65 5.56 12.56
CA ALA A 60 -7.66 6.25 11.78
C ALA A 60 -7.02 6.73 10.47
N LEU A 61 -7.75 6.55 9.34
CA LEU A 61 -7.32 7.07 8.05
C LEU A 61 -7.67 8.55 7.88
N ARG A 62 -8.57 9.06 8.71
CA ARG A 62 -8.86 10.48 8.82
C ARG A 62 -8.25 10.99 10.12
N ALA A 63 -7.04 11.52 10.04
CA ALA A 63 -6.31 12.01 11.19
C ALA A 63 -5.24 13.02 10.77
N LEU A 64 -4.89 13.91 11.69
CA LEU A 64 -3.81 14.87 11.46
C LEU A 64 -2.45 14.17 11.43
N SER A 65 -2.28 13.10 12.21
CA SER A 65 -1.01 12.39 12.30
C SER A 65 -1.02 11.16 11.41
N VAL A 66 0.06 10.98 10.65
CA VAL A 66 0.30 9.76 9.86
C VAL A 66 1.26 8.80 10.58
N ALA A 67 1.61 9.08 11.83
CA ALA A 67 2.56 8.28 12.59
C ALA A 67 2.21 6.78 12.64
N PRO A 68 0.94 6.36 12.81
CA PRO A 68 0.60 4.95 12.79
C PRO A 68 0.95 4.26 11.47
N LEU A 69 0.79 4.95 10.33
CA LEU A 69 1.12 4.38 9.03
C LEU A 69 2.63 4.35 8.80
N LEU A 70 3.35 5.36 9.26
CA LEU A 70 4.82 5.37 9.22
C LEU A 70 5.38 4.21 10.03
N GLY A 71 4.85 4.00 11.23
CA GLY A 71 5.24 2.88 12.09
C GLY A 71 4.91 1.52 11.48
N PHE A 72 3.74 1.40 10.87
CA PHE A 72 3.34 0.19 10.16
C PHE A 72 4.35 -0.18 9.07
N ALA A 73 4.73 0.78 8.23
CA ALA A 73 5.70 0.54 7.17
C ALA A 73 7.05 0.10 7.76
N ALA A 74 7.56 0.84 8.75
CA ALA A 74 8.86 0.54 9.35
C ALA A 74 8.89 -0.84 10.01
N GLN A 75 7.79 -1.24 10.68
CA GLN A 75 7.71 -2.52 11.40
C GLN A 75 7.56 -3.72 10.47
N ASN A 76 7.21 -3.51 9.22
CA ASN A 76 6.92 -4.60 8.28
C ASN A 76 7.93 -4.69 7.13
N GLY A 77 9.13 -4.19 7.33
CA GLY A 77 10.24 -4.39 6.41
C GLY A 77 10.33 -3.38 5.28
N PHE A 78 9.59 -2.29 5.36
CA PHE A 78 9.71 -1.21 4.37
C PHE A 78 10.77 -0.22 4.80
N VAL A 79 11.66 0.11 3.86
CA VAL A 79 12.74 1.07 4.07
C VAL A 79 12.41 2.35 3.30
N ALA A 80 12.50 3.48 3.97
CA ALA A 80 12.20 4.79 3.38
C ALA A 80 13.13 5.10 2.20
N LEU A 81 12.55 5.65 1.15
CA LEU A 81 13.26 6.11 -0.04
C LEU A 81 13.30 7.62 -0.10
N ASP A 82 14.28 8.15 -0.81
CA ASP A 82 14.25 9.55 -1.23
C ASP A 82 12.99 9.78 -2.05
N PRO A 83 12.19 10.83 -1.78
CA PRO A 83 10.98 11.10 -2.56
C PRO A 83 11.21 11.25 -4.06
N ARG A 84 12.44 11.51 -4.50
CA ARG A 84 12.81 11.66 -5.90
C ARG A 84 13.32 10.38 -6.53
N ALA A 85 13.44 9.30 -5.77
CA ALA A 85 13.87 8.02 -6.33
C ALA A 85 12.85 7.51 -7.35
N PRO A 86 13.29 6.85 -8.45
CA PRO A 86 12.36 6.27 -9.41
C PRO A 86 11.48 5.21 -8.72
N ALA A 87 10.18 5.25 -9.02
CA ALA A 87 9.25 4.26 -8.50
C ALA A 87 9.48 2.91 -9.17
N LYS A 88 9.38 1.84 -8.39
CA LYS A 88 9.48 0.45 -8.88
C LYS A 88 8.27 -0.35 -8.41
N PRO A 89 7.85 -1.37 -9.17
CA PRO A 89 6.77 -2.25 -8.71
C PRO A 89 7.05 -2.81 -7.33
N GLY A 90 6.05 -2.74 -6.45
CA GLY A 90 6.17 -3.15 -5.06
C GLY A 90 6.53 -2.01 -4.10
N ASP A 91 6.84 -0.83 -4.60
CA ASP A 91 7.03 0.33 -3.73
C ASP A 91 5.71 0.72 -3.07
N LEU A 92 5.80 1.14 -1.81
CA LEU A 92 4.66 1.61 -1.04
C LEU A 92 4.67 3.14 -1.01
N LEU A 93 3.51 3.74 -1.27
CA LEU A 93 3.32 5.18 -1.24
C LEU A 93 2.38 5.57 -0.12
N LEU A 94 2.71 6.65 0.58
CA LEU A 94 1.78 7.31 1.49
C LEU A 94 1.36 8.63 0.85
N LEU A 95 0.05 8.79 0.69
CA LEU A 95 -0.55 9.98 0.11
C LEU A 95 -1.37 10.72 1.15
N ARG A 96 -1.52 12.02 0.95
CA ARG A 96 -2.35 12.85 1.80
C ARG A 96 -3.39 13.55 0.93
N PRO A 97 -4.57 12.92 0.76
CA PRO A 97 -5.64 13.51 -0.05
C PRO A 97 -6.14 14.85 0.49
N SER A 98 -6.06 15.03 1.80
CA SER A 98 -6.35 16.28 2.48
C SER A 98 -5.53 16.35 3.78
N PRO A 99 -5.48 17.51 4.47
CA PRO A 99 -4.74 17.61 5.73
C PRO A 99 -5.15 16.64 6.81
N ILE A 100 -6.36 16.06 6.71
CA ILE A 100 -6.90 15.12 7.69
C ILE A 100 -7.13 13.71 7.14
N GLN A 101 -6.57 13.40 5.97
CA GLN A 101 -6.71 12.07 5.37
C GLN A 101 -5.34 11.51 5.03
N ALA A 102 -5.19 10.19 5.18
CA ALA A 102 -4.00 9.46 4.77
C ALA A 102 -4.41 8.24 3.96
N HIS A 103 -3.60 7.86 2.98
CA HIS A 103 -3.90 6.78 2.06
C HIS A 103 -2.63 6.07 1.62
N LEU A 104 -2.68 4.74 1.56
CA LEU A 104 -1.57 3.92 1.09
C LEU A 104 -1.90 3.36 -0.30
N ALA A 105 -0.90 3.30 -1.16
CA ALA A 105 -1.01 2.68 -2.47
C ALA A 105 0.25 1.88 -2.77
N ILE A 106 0.13 0.87 -3.62
CA ILE A 106 1.25 0.01 -4.01
C ILE A 106 1.49 0.20 -5.50
N VAL A 107 2.74 0.48 -5.85
CA VAL A 107 3.16 0.70 -7.24
C VAL A 107 3.18 -0.62 -8.00
N LEU A 108 2.61 -0.61 -9.19
CA LEU A 108 2.67 -1.71 -10.16
C LEU A 108 3.49 -1.28 -11.37
N GLU A 109 3.67 -2.17 -12.33
CA GLU A 109 4.37 -1.83 -13.57
C GLU A 109 3.60 -0.82 -14.41
N GLY A 110 4.33 0.00 -15.14
CA GLY A 110 3.76 1.09 -15.92
C GLY A 110 3.23 2.18 -14.99
N ASP A 111 2.35 3.01 -15.50
CA ASP A 111 1.66 4.03 -14.69
C ASP A 111 0.44 3.41 -14.02
N ARG A 112 0.65 2.35 -13.20
CA ARG A 112 -0.43 1.65 -12.51
C ARG A 112 -0.14 1.55 -11.02
N PHE A 113 -1.20 1.60 -10.23
CA PHE A 113 -1.16 1.51 -8.78
C PHE A 113 -2.35 0.71 -8.31
N VAL A 114 -2.18 -0.07 -7.26
CA VAL A 114 -3.30 -0.76 -6.61
C VAL A 114 -3.55 -0.12 -5.25
N HIS A 115 -4.81 0.19 -4.97
CA HIS A 115 -5.18 0.79 -3.69
C HIS A 115 -6.64 0.46 -3.32
N ALA A 116 -6.92 0.49 -2.02
CA ALA A 116 -8.28 0.28 -1.52
C ALA A 116 -9.02 1.62 -1.59
N HIS A 117 -10.03 1.69 -2.44
CA HIS A 117 -10.77 2.93 -2.73
C HIS A 117 -12.12 2.93 -2.02
N ALA A 118 -12.22 3.71 -0.93
CA ALA A 118 -13.45 3.76 -0.14
C ALA A 118 -14.66 4.22 -0.96
N GLY A 119 -14.49 5.26 -1.79
CA GLY A 119 -15.57 5.81 -2.62
C GLY A 119 -16.11 4.82 -3.63
N LEU A 120 -15.26 3.96 -4.20
CA LEU A 120 -15.66 2.91 -5.13
C LEU A 120 -16.02 1.60 -4.42
N GLY A 121 -15.75 1.51 -3.12
CA GLY A 121 -16.13 0.36 -2.30
C GLY A 121 -15.29 -0.87 -2.51
N LYS A 122 -14.12 -0.78 -3.12
CA LYS A 122 -13.28 -1.93 -3.44
C LYS A 122 -11.84 -1.56 -3.72
N VAL A 123 -10.98 -2.56 -3.73
CA VAL A 123 -9.59 -2.45 -4.21
C VAL A 123 -9.63 -2.29 -5.73
N VAL A 124 -8.93 -1.27 -6.23
CA VAL A 124 -8.89 -0.95 -7.65
C VAL A 124 -7.46 -0.80 -8.14
N ILE A 125 -7.27 -1.00 -9.44
CA ILE A 125 -6.04 -0.65 -10.14
C ILE A 125 -6.33 0.62 -10.93
N ALA A 126 -5.49 1.63 -10.75
CA ALA A 126 -5.66 2.93 -11.37
C ALA A 126 -4.32 3.45 -11.88
N SER A 127 -4.38 4.45 -12.76
CA SER A 127 -3.20 5.19 -13.19
C SER A 127 -3.13 6.54 -12.46
N SER A 128 -2.10 7.32 -12.75
CA SER A 128 -1.93 8.64 -12.10
C SER A 128 -3.00 9.63 -12.52
N ILE A 129 -3.72 9.36 -13.63
CA ILE A 129 -4.81 10.19 -14.11
C ILE A 129 -6.00 9.31 -14.47
N GLY A 130 -7.20 9.88 -14.42
CA GLY A 130 -8.44 9.20 -14.78
C GLY A 130 -9.25 8.73 -13.57
N PRO A 131 -10.33 7.96 -13.81
CA PRO A 131 -11.19 7.47 -12.72
C PRO A 131 -10.43 6.61 -11.72
N GLY A 132 -10.62 6.88 -10.45
CA GLY A 132 -9.95 6.15 -9.38
C GLY A 132 -8.48 6.48 -9.20
N ALA A 133 -7.97 7.52 -9.90
CA ALA A 133 -6.58 7.94 -9.80
C ALA A 133 -6.18 8.23 -8.34
N LEU A 134 -4.86 8.11 -8.06
CA LEU A 134 -4.34 8.34 -6.72
C LEU A 134 -4.67 9.75 -6.24
N PRO A 135 -5.29 9.89 -5.08
CA PRO A 135 -5.68 11.19 -4.56
C PRO A 135 -4.54 11.84 -3.79
N GLY A 136 -4.32 13.11 -4.03
CA GLY A 136 -3.46 13.93 -3.20
C GLY A 136 -1.97 13.79 -3.48
N GLU A 137 -1.18 14.34 -2.59
CA GLU A 137 0.26 14.44 -2.69
C GLU A 137 0.94 13.22 -2.07
N ILE A 138 1.99 12.73 -2.71
CA ILE A 138 2.84 11.68 -2.15
C ILE A 138 3.76 12.33 -1.12
N ILE A 139 3.64 11.91 0.14
CA ILE A 139 4.43 12.48 1.24
C ILE A 139 5.50 11.52 1.76
N ALA A 140 5.43 10.24 1.42
CA ALA A 140 6.46 9.27 1.78
C ALA A 140 6.45 8.10 0.80
N ARG A 141 7.61 7.47 0.67
CA ARG A 141 7.81 6.30 -0.19
C ARG A 141 8.71 5.31 0.51
N TRP A 142 8.41 4.04 0.32
CA TRP A 142 9.21 2.95 0.88
C TRP A 142 9.40 1.86 -0.16
N ARG A 143 10.43 1.07 0.08
CA ARG A 143 10.69 -0.15 -0.69
C ARG A 143 10.79 -1.32 0.26
N LEU A 144 10.16 -2.43 -0.11
CA LEU A 144 10.20 -3.62 0.71
C LEU A 144 11.62 -4.19 0.73
N LYS A 145 12.13 -4.45 1.92
CA LYS A 145 13.42 -5.09 2.10
C LYS A 145 13.17 -6.58 2.37
N GLY A 146 13.90 -7.39 1.68
CA GLY A 146 13.77 -8.82 1.78
C GLY A 146 14.15 -9.47 3.10
#